data_da97ab964d2b5cfc4bb42f1ba4081e57
#
_entry.id   da97ab964d2b5cfc4bb42f1ba4081e57
#
_cell.length_a   1.000
_cell.length_b   1.000
_cell.length_c   1.000
_cell.angle_alpha   90.00
_cell.angle_beta   90.00
_cell.angle_gamma   90.00
#
_symmetry.space_group_name_H-M   'P 1'
#
loop_
_entity.id
_entity.type
_entity.pdbx_description
1 polymer ?
#
loop_
_entity_poly.entity_id
_entity_poly.type
_entity_poly.pdbx_seq_one_letter_code
_entity_poly.pdbx_strand_id
1 'polypeptide(L)'
;MTPTPFGLGRLSAAQKGAAAALTTIVVWTSFIIISRASAAHTLQPFDLALLRYLGAGVVLLPWGLWLVARQRGQPGMASSFGGFSPLPLGLSLGLGLTGGVLFGLFSFSAFFLAPAGHASVFLTGSLPLWSTLVAWVWLHEQIGPRRAMGLLLILVGDAVVGWNSLRQAFDGSGVWRGDLCFMATAFSWACYSVMLKRHQVDPVRATIATTVVALVILVPAHALAWALGWITSALPQASWSEMGFQAFFQGAISVVVSGISFSQMVRHYGPVRTSMIT
;
A
#
# COMPACT_ATOMS: atom_id res chain seq x y z
N MET A 1 21.36 -10.08 21.10
CA MET A 1 19.91 -10.35 21.24
C MET A 1 19.26 -9.12 21.81
N THR A 2 18.52 -8.35 21.01
CA THR A 2 17.80 -7.16 21.47
C THR A 2 16.42 -7.58 21.95
N PRO A 3 15.95 -7.13 23.13
CA PRO A 3 14.60 -7.43 23.58
C PRO A 3 13.59 -6.74 22.65
N THR A 4 12.69 -7.52 22.06
CA THR A 4 11.55 -6.99 21.31
C THR A 4 10.53 -6.41 22.30
N PRO A 5 10.04 -5.17 22.10
CA PRO A 5 9.24 -4.45 23.09
C PRO A 5 7.81 -4.97 23.33
N PHE A 6 7.39 -6.06 22.72
CA PHE A 6 6.04 -6.63 22.87
C PHE A 6 6.10 -8.14 22.98
N GLY A 7 6.56 -8.75 24.04
CA GLY A 7 6.30 -10.17 24.37
C GLY A 7 6.30 -11.23 23.22
N LEU A 8 6.54 -10.83 21.98
CA LEU A 8 6.52 -11.65 20.76
C LEU A 8 7.69 -12.64 20.65
N GLY A 9 8.63 -12.59 21.59
CA GLY A 9 9.78 -13.50 21.63
C GLY A 9 9.42 -14.98 21.82
N ARG A 10 8.22 -15.27 22.36
CA ARG A 10 7.73 -16.63 22.63
C ARG A 10 6.88 -17.24 21.50
N LEU A 11 6.47 -16.46 20.49
CA LEU A 11 5.61 -16.97 19.41
C LEU A 11 6.42 -17.75 18.38
N SER A 12 5.89 -18.89 17.94
CA SER A 12 6.44 -19.64 16.79
C SER A 12 6.36 -18.82 15.50
N ALA A 13 7.15 -19.19 14.48
CA ALA A 13 7.11 -18.55 13.17
C ALA A 13 5.69 -18.56 12.55
N ALA A 14 4.96 -19.66 12.71
CA ALA A 14 3.58 -19.81 12.25
C ALA A 14 2.63 -18.85 12.99
N GLN A 15 2.76 -18.72 14.32
CA GLN A 15 1.94 -17.79 15.11
C GLN A 15 2.21 -16.33 14.74
N LYS A 16 3.47 -15.96 14.48
CA LYS A 16 3.82 -14.61 13.99
C LYS A 16 3.21 -14.35 12.61
N GLY A 17 3.24 -15.33 11.72
CA GLY A 17 2.62 -15.23 10.40
C GLY A 17 1.09 -15.09 10.50
N ALA A 18 0.44 -15.88 11.34
CA ALA A 18 -1.01 -15.82 11.55
C ALA A 18 -1.45 -14.49 12.18
N ALA A 19 -0.72 -13.99 13.19
CA ALA A 19 -1.00 -12.69 13.79
C ALA A 19 -0.83 -11.54 12.78
N ALA A 20 0.20 -11.58 11.95
CA ALA A 20 0.40 -10.60 10.89
C ALA A 20 -0.73 -10.65 9.84
N ALA A 21 -1.20 -11.86 9.47
CA ALA A 21 -2.32 -12.03 8.57
C ALA A 21 -3.61 -11.45 9.14
N LEU A 22 -3.97 -11.80 10.37
CA LEU A 22 -5.16 -11.26 11.04
C LEU A 22 -5.12 -9.74 11.14
N THR A 23 -4.00 -9.17 11.57
CA THR A 23 -3.81 -7.71 11.64
C THR A 23 -4.00 -7.06 10.27
N THR A 24 -3.38 -7.62 9.23
CA THR A 24 -3.49 -7.09 7.87
C THR A 24 -4.93 -7.13 7.36
N ILE A 25 -5.63 -8.27 7.52
CA ILE A 25 -7.02 -8.43 7.08
C ILE A 25 -7.93 -7.40 7.77
N VAL A 26 -7.85 -7.30 9.10
CA VAL A 26 -8.68 -6.35 9.86
C VAL A 26 -8.42 -4.91 9.43
N VAL A 27 -7.16 -4.51 9.31
CA VAL A 27 -6.81 -3.14 8.92
C VAL A 27 -7.21 -2.86 7.46
N TRP A 28 -7.03 -3.81 6.54
CA TRP A 28 -7.39 -3.60 5.13
C TRP A 28 -8.89 -3.54 4.90
N THR A 29 -9.67 -4.38 5.60
CA THR A 29 -11.13 -4.28 5.58
C THR A 29 -11.59 -2.91 6.09
N SER A 30 -11.02 -2.45 7.21
CA SER A 30 -11.31 -1.12 7.74
C SER A 30 -10.85 0.00 6.78
N PHE A 31 -9.71 -0.18 6.11
CA PHE A 31 -9.21 0.77 5.11
C PHE A 31 -10.19 0.95 3.95
N ILE A 32 -10.76 -0.13 3.40
CA ILE A 32 -11.75 -0.06 2.31
C ILE A 32 -12.99 0.71 2.77
N ILE A 33 -13.53 0.38 3.95
CA ILE A 33 -14.74 1.01 4.48
C ILE A 33 -14.51 2.50 4.74
N ILE A 34 -13.44 2.83 5.46
CA ILE A 34 -13.14 4.22 5.86
C ILE A 34 -12.78 5.07 4.64
N SER A 35 -11.98 4.54 3.70
CA SER A 35 -11.61 5.28 2.49
C SER A 35 -12.82 5.57 1.61
N ARG A 36 -13.76 4.62 1.51
CA ARG A 36 -15.01 4.87 0.78
C ARG A 36 -15.92 5.85 1.50
N ALA A 37 -16.05 5.73 2.83
CA ALA A 37 -16.82 6.68 3.63
C ALA A 37 -16.26 8.11 3.49
N SER A 38 -14.95 8.26 3.40
CA SER A 38 -14.28 9.56 3.25
C SER A 38 -14.70 10.31 1.99
N ALA A 39 -15.15 9.60 0.94
CA ALA A 39 -15.67 10.25 -0.27
C ALA A 39 -16.98 11.05 -0.06
N ALA A 40 -17.66 10.86 1.06
CA ALA A 40 -18.84 11.62 1.47
C ALA A 40 -18.52 12.79 2.44
N HIS A 41 -17.24 12.99 2.77
CA HIS A 41 -16.74 14.02 3.66
C HIS A 41 -16.00 15.14 2.90
N THR A 42 -15.31 16.02 3.62
CA THR A 42 -14.72 17.24 3.05
C THR A 42 -13.49 16.96 2.21
N LEU A 43 -12.60 16.08 2.66
CA LEU A 43 -11.28 15.85 2.06
C LEU A 43 -11.36 15.22 0.67
N GLN A 44 -10.48 15.68 -0.23
CA GLN A 44 -10.35 15.16 -1.59
C GLN A 44 -9.39 13.95 -1.66
N PRO A 45 -9.40 13.15 -2.74
CA PRO A 45 -8.55 11.96 -2.87
C PRO A 45 -7.06 12.22 -2.61
N PHE A 46 -6.55 13.32 -3.15
CA PHE A 46 -5.13 13.68 -3.02
C PHE A 46 -4.78 14.23 -1.64
N ASP A 47 -5.75 14.85 -0.94
CA ASP A 47 -5.62 15.24 0.47
C ASP A 47 -5.48 14.01 1.37
N LEU A 48 -6.30 12.97 1.12
CA LEU A 48 -6.22 11.71 1.85
C LEU A 48 -4.88 10.99 1.62
N ALA A 49 -4.40 10.97 0.37
CA ALA A 49 -3.09 10.40 0.05
C ALA A 49 -1.96 11.15 0.78
N LEU A 50 -2.04 12.49 0.85
CA LEU A 50 -1.08 13.32 1.56
C LEU A 50 -1.12 13.06 3.07
N LEU A 51 -2.32 13.14 3.70
CA LEU A 51 -2.50 12.92 5.14
C LEU A 51 -2.07 11.51 5.58
N ARG A 52 -2.28 10.50 4.74
CA ARG A 52 -1.80 9.15 4.96
C ARG A 52 -0.30 9.11 5.23
N TYR A 53 0.50 9.77 4.39
CA TYR A 53 1.95 9.74 4.55
C TYR A 53 2.47 10.79 5.53
N LEU A 54 1.79 11.90 5.74
CA LEU A 54 2.11 12.82 6.84
C LEU A 54 1.92 12.11 8.19
N GLY A 55 0.80 11.43 8.41
CA GLY A 55 0.56 10.66 9.63
C GLY A 55 1.56 9.53 9.85
N ALA A 56 1.90 8.78 8.79
CA ALA A 56 2.94 7.74 8.86
C ALA A 56 4.32 8.35 9.15
N GLY A 57 4.62 9.49 8.56
CA GLY A 57 5.90 10.20 8.71
C GLY A 57 6.19 10.61 10.14
N VAL A 58 5.17 11.04 10.90
CA VAL A 58 5.32 11.38 12.33
C VAL A 58 5.96 10.22 13.11
N VAL A 59 5.61 8.99 12.78
CA VAL A 59 6.16 7.78 13.45
C VAL A 59 7.44 7.31 12.78
N LEU A 60 7.45 7.21 11.45
CA LEU A 60 8.48 6.48 10.71
C LEU A 60 9.72 7.33 10.41
N LEU A 61 9.64 8.66 10.33
CA LEU A 61 10.82 9.48 10.12
C LEU A 61 11.76 9.46 11.33
N PRO A 62 11.30 9.69 12.58
CA PRO A 62 12.17 9.56 13.75
C PRO A 62 12.73 8.14 13.90
N TRP A 63 11.90 7.12 13.62
CA TRP A 63 12.36 5.73 13.66
C TRP A 63 13.42 5.44 12.61
N GLY A 64 13.25 5.93 11.38
CA GLY A 64 14.24 5.80 10.30
C GLY A 64 15.58 6.44 10.65
N LEU A 65 15.56 7.68 11.14
CA LEU A 65 16.77 8.37 11.59
C LEU A 65 17.47 7.62 12.72
N TRP A 66 16.72 7.18 13.72
CA TRP A 66 17.28 6.37 14.82
C TRP A 66 17.91 5.07 14.33
N LEU A 67 17.22 4.37 13.41
CA LEU A 67 17.69 3.10 12.86
C LEU A 67 18.99 3.30 12.08
N VAL A 68 19.05 4.31 11.21
CA VAL A 68 20.25 4.62 10.42
C VAL A 68 21.40 5.08 11.32
N ALA A 69 21.13 5.95 12.32
CA ALA A 69 22.13 6.42 13.26
C ALA A 69 22.75 5.26 14.06
N ARG A 70 21.92 4.33 14.54
CA ARG A 70 22.37 3.16 15.32
C ARG A 70 23.23 2.19 14.48
N GLN A 71 23.07 2.19 13.19
CA GLN A 71 23.74 1.26 12.27
C GLN A 71 24.90 1.92 11.50
N ARG A 72 25.22 3.20 11.77
CA ARG A 72 26.36 3.89 11.17
C ARG A 72 27.65 3.13 11.48
N GLY A 73 28.44 2.87 10.43
CA GLY A 73 29.71 2.15 10.54
C GLY A 73 29.60 0.62 10.42
N GLN A 74 28.40 0.04 10.28
CA GLN A 74 28.28 -1.39 9.99
C GLN A 74 28.55 -1.66 8.50
N PRO A 75 29.35 -2.69 8.15
CA PRO A 75 29.62 -3.07 6.76
C PRO A 75 28.31 -3.43 6.01
N GLY A 76 28.20 -2.97 4.76
CA GLY A 76 27.05 -3.28 3.90
C GLY A 76 25.80 -2.45 4.16
N MET A 77 25.83 -1.44 5.03
CA MET A 77 24.72 -0.55 5.30
C MET A 77 24.63 0.55 4.24
N ALA A 78 23.56 0.52 3.46
CA ALA A 78 23.21 1.61 2.56
C ALA A 78 22.04 2.41 3.14
N SER A 79 22.13 3.73 3.10
CA SER A 79 21.05 4.65 3.44
C SER A 79 20.86 5.67 2.32
N SER A 80 19.69 6.29 2.25
CA SER A 80 19.36 7.31 1.26
C SER A 80 18.54 8.45 1.88
N PHE A 81 18.25 9.49 1.10
CA PHE A 81 17.50 10.66 1.54
C PHE A 81 18.07 11.31 2.81
N GLY A 82 19.39 11.53 2.86
CA GLY A 82 20.03 12.16 4.00
C GLY A 82 20.02 11.33 5.29
N GLY A 83 19.77 10.01 5.20
CA GLY A 83 19.71 9.11 6.34
C GLY A 83 18.29 8.86 6.86
N PHE A 84 17.26 9.40 6.20
CA PHE A 84 15.87 9.09 6.55
C PHE A 84 15.44 7.69 6.09
N SER A 85 15.95 7.20 4.96
CA SER A 85 15.69 5.84 4.49
C SER A 85 16.86 4.90 4.81
N PRO A 86 16.58 3.75 5.47
CA PRO A 86 17.62 2.75 5.78
C PRO A 86 17.87 1.76 4.62
N LEU A 87 17.61 2.17 3.39
CA LEU A 87 17.80 1.39 2.17
C LEU A 87 18.53 2.22 1.10
N PRO A 88 19.19 1.58 0.12
CA PRO A 88 19.80 2.28 -1.01
C PRO A 88 18.74 2.99 -1.85
N LEU A 89 19.13 4.08 -2.51
CA LEU A 89 18.24 5.00 -3.21
C LEU A 89 17.32 4.29 -4.23
N GLY A 90 17.87 3.44 -5.10
CA GLY A 90 17.07 2.76 -6.13
C GLY A 90 16.01 1.84 -5.54
N LEU A 91 16.33 1.10 -4.47
CA LEU A 91 15.37 0.24 -3.80
C LEU A 91 14.31 1.04 -3.03
N SER A 92 14.71 2.13 -2.37
CA SER A 92 13.79 3.06 -1.71
C SER A 92 12.81 3.66 -2.70
N LEU A 93 13.29 4.15 -3.85
CA LEU A 93 12.45 4.71 -4.92
C LEU A 93 11.47 3.65 -5.46
N GLY A 94 11.95 2.44 -5.76
CA GLY A 94 11.09 1.36 -6.25
C GLY A 94 9.96 1.02 -5.28
N LEU A 95 10.29 0.77 -4.01
CA LEU A 95 9.31 0.47 -2.97
C LEU A 95 8.38 1.66 -2.71
N GLY A 96 8.92 2.87 -2.65
CA GLY A 96 8.16 4.07 -2.37
C GLY A 96 7.21 4.48 -3.51
N LEU A 97 7.64 4.32 -4.76
CA LEU A 97 6.76 4.56 -5.90
C LEU A 97 5.62 3.54 -5.94
N THR A 98 5.94 2.25 -5.83
CA THR A 98 4.93 1.20 -6.00
C THR A 98 4.04 1.01 -4.76
N GLY A 99 4.62 0.88 -3.57
CA GLY A 99 3.86 0.71 -2.32
C GLY A 99 3.38 2.02 -1.69
N GLY A 100 3.89 3.14 -2.15
CA GLY A 100 3.61 4.48 -1.61
C GLY A 100 2.78 5.34 -2.56
N VAL A 101 3.49 6.03 -3.45
CA VAL A 101 2.90 7.09 -4.29
C VAL A 101 1.77 6.57 -5.17
N LEU A 102 2.05 5.58 -6.03
CA LEU A 102 1.07 5.05 -6.97
C LEU A 102 -0.09 4.35 -6.25
N PHE A 103 0.22 3.57 -5.20
CA PHE A 103 -0.82 2.96 -4.37
C PHE A 103 -1.75 4.03 -3.78
N GLY A 104 -1.22 5.07 -3.17
CA GLY A 104 -2.02 6.13 -2.55
C GLY A 104 -2.88 6.89 -3.57
N LEU A 105 -2.27 7.35 -4.65
CA LEU A 105 -2.97 8.12 -5.67
C LEU A 105 -4.09 7.31 -6.34
N PHE A 106 -3.80 6.10 -6.79
CA PHE A 106 -4.81 5.28 -7.46
C PHE A 106 -5.89 4.79 -6.52
N SER A 107 -5.56 4.33 -5.31
CA SER A 107 -6.57 3.79 -4.39
C SER A 107 -7.58 4.84 -3.95
N PHE A 108 -7.13 6.03 -3.53
CA PHE A 108 -8.06 7.07 -3.12
C PHE A 108 -8.87 7.61 -4.30
N SER A 109 -8.27 7.80 -5.48
CA SER A 109 -9.02 8.15 -6.68
C SER A 109 -10.11 7.11 -6.99
N ALA A 110 -9.78 5.81 -6.87
CA ALA A 110 -10.73 4.73 -7.10
C ALA A 110 -11.93 4.77 -6.12
N PHE A 111 -11.68 5.00 -4.82
CA PHE A 111 -12.75 5.06 -3.82
C PHE A 111 -13.72 6.24 -4.02
N PHE A 112 -13.29 7.30 -4.69
CA PHE A 112 -14.16 8.41 -5.04
C PHE A 112 -14.99 8.13 -6.29
N LEU A 113 -14.50 7.29 -7.20
CA LEU A 113 -15.12 7.00 -8.48
C LEU A 113 -16.00 5.73 -8.47
N ALA A 114 -15.68 4.74 -7.60
CA ALA A 114 -16.34 3.44 -7.61
C ALA A 114 -16.80 3.00 -6.22
N PRO A 115 -17.83 2.13 -6.12
CA PRO A 115 -18.32 1.58 -4.86
C PRO A 115 -17.28 0.71 -4.14
N ALA A 116 -17.40 0.59 -2.80
CA ALA A 116 -16.51 -0.25 -1.98
C ALA A 116 -16.51 -1.73 -2.41
N GLY A 117 -17.65 -2.26 -2.89
CA GLY A 117 -17.73 -3.62 -3.40
C GLY A 117 -16.80 -3.88 -4.59
N HIS A 118 -16.54 -2.88 -5.43
CA HIS A 118 -15.59 -2.97 -6.55
C HIS A 118 -14.15 -3.07 -6.06
N ALA A 119 -13.80 -2.43 -4.93
CA ALA A 119 -12.49 -2.59 -4.32
C ALA A 119 -12.22 -4.05 -3.90
N SER A 120 -13.23 -4.76 -3.41
CA SER A 120 -13.10 -6.16 -3.03
C SER A 120 -12.80 -7.08 -4.23
N VAL A 121 -13.23 -6.70 -5.42
CA VAL A 121 -12.98 -7.44 -6.67
C VAL A 121 -11.68 -6.97 -7.31
N PHE A 122 -11.58 -5.69 -7.68
CA PHE A 122 -10.49 -5.17 -8.51
C PHE A 122 -9.22 -4.80 -7.74
N LEU A 123 -9.30 -4.55 -6.43
CA LEU A 123 -8.10 -4.31 -5.61
C LEU A 123 -7.65 -5.59 -4.91
N THR A 124 -8.47 -6.18 -4.04
CA THR A 124 -8.04 -7.35 -3.27
C THR A 124 -8.24 -8.67 -4.02
N GLY A 125 -9.34 -8.83 -4.75
CA GLY A 125 -9.64 -10.03 -5.53
C GLY A 125 -8.68 -10.25 -6.70
N SER A 126 -8.29 -9.19 -7.43
CA SER A 126 -7.34 -9.28 -8.54
C SER A 126 -5.87 -9.35 -8.07
N LEU A 127 -5.56 -9.04 -6.81
CA LEU A 127 -4.19 -9.01 -6.30
C LEU A 127 -3.41 -10.31 -6.48
N PRO A 128 -3.98 -11.53 -6.30
CA PRO A 128 -3.30 -12.79 -6.61
C PRO A 128 -2.92 -12.93 -8.09
N LEU A 129 -3.75 -12.42 -9.00
CA LEU A 129 -3.46 -12.39 -10.43
C LEU A 129 -2.21 -11.55 -10.71
N TRP A 130 -2.20 -10.29 -10.28
CA TRP A 130 -1.07 -9.39 -10.47
C TRP A 130 0.19 -9.87 -9.76
N SER A 131 0.08 -10.34 -8.53
CA SER A 131 1.22 -10.88 -7.77
C SER A 131 1.84 -12.10 -8.46
N THR A 132 1.03 -12.96 -9.09
CA THR A 132 1.52 -14.11 -9.84
C THR A 132 2.21 -13.68 -11.12
N LEU A 133 1.61 -12.76 -11.89
CA LEU A 133 2.19 -12.27 -13.14
C LEU A 133 3.54 -11.58 -12.88
N VAL A 134 3.60 -10.68 -11.91
CA VAL A 134 4.86 -9.99 -11.57
C VAL A 134 5.91 -10.96 -11.02
N ALA A 135 5.51 -11.95 -10.19
CA ALA A 135 6.43 -12.97 -9.68
C ALA A 135 6.94 -13.88 -10.81
N TRP A 136 6.10 -14.24 -11.78
CA TRP A 136 6.51 -14.99 -12.96
C TRP A 136 7.57 -14.23 -13.78
N VAL A 137 7.34 -12.94 -14.04
CA VAL A 137 8.28 -12.11 -14.83
C VAL A 137 9.58 -11.83 -14.06
N TRP A 138 9.50 -11.43 -12.77
CA TRP A 138 10.66 -10.92 -12.04
C TRP A 138 11.40 -11.98 -11.22
N LEU A 139 10.69 -13.00 -10.74
CA LEU A 139 11.26 -14.08 -9.94
C LEU A 139 11.38 -15.39 -10.74
N HIS A 140 10.89 -15.42 -11.99
CA HIS A 140 10.83 -16.62 -12.83
C HIS A 140 10.11 -17.80 -12.16
N GLU A 141 9.10 -17.50 -11.30
CA GLU A 141 8.29 -18.53 -10.66
C GLU A 141 7.39 -19.23 -11.68
N GLN A 142 7.38 -20.57 -11.68
CA GLN A 142 6.51 -21.34 -12.56
C GLN A 142 5.05 -21.29 -12.10
N ILE A 143 4.15 -21.15 -13.07
CA ILE A 143 2.70 -21.17 -12.84
C ILE A 143 2.20 -22.58 -13.15
N GLY A 144 1.95 -23.39 -12.11
CA GLY A 144 1.38 -24.72 -12.29
C GLY A 144 -0.09 -24.69 -12.75
N PRO A 145 -0.62 -25.80 -13.33
CA PRO A 145 -1.94 -25.82 -13.95
C PRO A 145 -3.09 -25.50 -12.98
N ARG A 146 -3.01 -25.95 -11.73
CA ARG A 146 -4.02 -25.64 -10.71
C ARG A 146 -4.05 -24.13 -10.40
N ARG A 147 -2.88 -23.49 -10.36
CA ARG A 147 -2.76 -22.04 -10.13
C ARG A 147 -3.27 -21.26 -11.34
N ALA A 148 -2.94 -21.70 -12.56
CA ALA A 148 -3.45 -21.11 -13.80
C ALA A 148 -4.99 -21.13 -13.86
N MET A 149 -5.61 -22.24 -13.47
CA MET A 149 -7.07 -22.34 -13.38
C MET A 149 -7.67 -21.36 -12.37
N GLY A 150 -7.08 -21.22 -11.19
CA GLY A 150 -7.53 -20.24 -10.19
C GLY A 150 -7.41 -18.81 -10.69
N LEU A 151 -6.32 -18.45 -11.38
CA LEU A 151 -6.14 -17.14 -12.00
C LEU A 151 -7.16 -16.86 -13.11
N LEU A 152 -7.48 -17.88 -13.91
CA LEU A 152 -8.52 -17.77 -14.93
C LEU A 152 -9.90 -17.49 -14.30
N LEU A 153 -10.22 -18.16 -13.20
CA LEU A 153 -11.48 -17.90 -12.48
C LEU A 153 -11.54 -16.47 -11.91
N ILE A 154 -10.44 -15.95 -11.38
CA ILE A 154 -10.34 -14.55 -10.93
C ILE A 154 -10.58 -13.61 -12.13
N LEU A 155 -9.90 -13.83 -13.24
CA LEU A 155 -10.03 -13.01 -14.44
C LEU A 155 -11.47 -13.00 -14.98
N VAL A 156 -12.14 -14.14 -14.98
CA VAL A 156 -13.56 -14.25 -15.37
C VAL A 156 -14.45 -13.49 -14.38
N GLY A 157 -14.21 -13.61 -13.07
CA GLY A 157 -14.93 -12.87 -12.05
C GLY A 157 -14.78 -11.36 -12.20
N ASP A 158 -13.55 -10.88 -12.39
CA ASP A 158 -13.25 -9.47 -12.65
C ASP A 158 -13.96 -8.97 -13.92
N ALA A 159 -13.95 -9.78 -14.99
CA ALA A 159 -14.63 -9.46 -16.25
C ALA A 159 -16.14 -9.37 -16.08
N VAL A 160 -16.78 -10.26 -15.31
CA VAL A 160 -18.23 -10.25 -15.05
C VAL A 160 -18.64 -8.98 -14.30
N VAL A 161 -17.89 -8.60 -13.25
CA VAL A 161 -18.16 -7.37 -12.49
C VAL A 161 -17.86 -6.14 -13.33
N GLY A 162 -16.72 -6.11 -14.02
CA GLY A 162 -16.29 -5.02 -14.89
C GLY A 162 -17.21 -4.79 -16.10
N TRP A 163 -17.88 -5.83 -16.56
CA TRP A 163 -18.82 -5.73 -17.68
C TRP A 163 -19.96 -4.75 -17.40
N ASN A 164 -20.51 -4.79 -16.20
CA ASN A 164 -21.56 -3.86 -15.80
C ASN A 164 -21.04 -2.41 -15.73
N SER A 165 -19.84 -2.21 -15.19
CA SER A 165 -19.22 -0.89 -15.15
C SER A 165 -18.91 -0.34 -16.54
N LEU A 166 -18.47 -1.21 -17.47
CA LEU A 166 -18.20 -0.83 -18.86
C LEU A 166 -19.50 -0.49 -19.61
N ARG A 167 -20.58 -1.22 -19.39
CA ARG A 167 -21.88 -0.87 -19.96
C ARG A 167 -22.36 0.52 -19.50
N GLN A 168 -22.16 0.82 -18.23
CA GLN A 168 -22.48 2.13 -17.65
C GLN A 168 -21.45 3.21 -18.04
N ALA A 169 -20.32 2.85 -18.64
CA ALA A 169 -19.33 3.83 -19.10
C ALA A 169 -19.91 4.79 -20.15
N PHE A 170 -20.85 4.32 -20.95
CA PHE A 170 -21.56 5.12 -21.97
C PHE A 170 -22.67 5.99 -21.36
N ASP A 171 -23.09 5.73 -20.12
CA ASP A 171 -24.11 6.48 -19.40
C ASP A 171 -23.52 7.64 -18.56
N GLY A 172 -22.19 7.87 -18.64
CA GLY A 172 -21.51 8.98 -17.97
C GLY A 172 -21.19 8.74 -16.47
N SER A 173 -21.44 7.54 -15.93
CA SER A 173 -21.22 7.24 -14.49
C SER A 173 -19.75 7.33 -14.04
N GLY A 174 -18.80 7.10 -14.95
CA GLY A 174 -17.37 7.13 -14.65
C GLY A 174 -16.84 6.00 -13.76
N VAL A 175 -17.66 5.07 -13.30
CA VAL A 175 -17.30 3.96 -12.38
C VAL A 175 -16.18 3.09 -12.94
N TRP A 176 -16.16 2.82 -14.24
CA TRP A 176 -15.10 2.06 -14.90
C TRP A 176 -13.69 2.66 -14.70
N ARG A 177 -13.59 4.00 -14.56
CA ARG A 177 -12.32 4.67 -14.25
C ARG A 177 -11.86 4.30 -12.84
N GLY A 178 -12.78 4.19 -11.89
CA GLY A 178 -12.50 3.72 -10.54
C GLY A 178 -12.02 2.27 -10.54
N ASP A 179 -12.64 1.40 -11.33
CA ASP A 179 -12.23 -0.01 -11.47
C ASP A 179 -10.80 -0.12 -12.03
N LEU A 180 -10.48 0.65 -13.07
CA LEU A 180 -9.11 0.71 -13.59
C LEU A 180 -8.11 1.24 -12.55
N CYS A 181 -8.49 2.23 -11.76
CA CYS A 181 -7.65 2.72 -10.66
C CYS A 181 -7.44 1.64 -9.59
N PHE A 182 -8.46 0.85 -9.23
CA PHE A 182 -8.30 -0.29 -8.32
C PHE A 182 -7.35 -1.35 -8.89
N MET A 183 -7.48 -1.69 -10.17
CA MET A 183 -6.55 -2.63 -10.83
C MET A 183 -5.11 -2.10 -10.86
N ALA A 184 -4.93 -0.81 -11.18
CA ALA A 184 -3.62 -0.15 -11.13
C ALA A 184 -3.03 -0.16 -9.71
N THR A 185 -3.87 0.03 -8.68
CA THR A 185 -3.48 -0.09 -7.28
C THR A 185 -3.01 -1.51 -6.95
N ALA A 186 -3.76 -2.53 -7.37
CA ALA A 186 -3.41 -3.94 -7.16
C ALA A 186 -2.10 -4.31 -7.86
N PHE A 187 -1.91 -3.88 -9.12
CA PHE A 187 -0.67 -4.08 -9.86
C PHE A 187 0.52 -3.41 -9.17
N SER A 188 0.37 -2.15 -8.76
CA SER A 188 1.40 -1.39 -8.04
C SER A 188 1.82 -2.10 -6.74
N TRP A 189 0.84 -2.58 -5.97
CA TRP A 189 1.08 -3.33 -4.74
C TRP A 189 1.70 -4.71 -4.99
N ALA A 190 1.37 -5.38 -6.09
CA ALA A 190 2.03 -6.60 -6.50
C ALA A 190 3.52 -6.38 -6.83
N CYS A 191 3.85 -5.31 -7.54
CA CYS A 191 5.24 -4.91 -7.80
C CYS A 191 6.01 -4.67 -6.48
N TYR A 192 5.42 -3.92 -5.54
CA TYR A 192 5.97 -3.72 -4.20
C TYR A 192 6.24 -5.05 -3.50
N SER A 193 5.25 -5.95 -3.48
CA SER A 193 5.33 -7.24 -2.79
C SER A 193 6.42 -8.16 -3.35
N VAL A 194 6.53 -8.21 -4.68
CA VAL A 194 7.56 -9.02 -5.36
C VAL A 194 8.94 -8.43 -5.13
N MET A 195 9.06 -7.09 -5.11
CA MET A 195 10.32 -6.41 -4.80
C MET A 195 10.80 -6.68 -3.37
N LEU A 196 9.87 -6.70 -2.39
CA LEU A 196 10.17 -7.10 -1.01
C LEU A 196 10.79 -8.50 -0.96
N LYS A 197 10.21 -9.46 -1.69
CA LYS A 197 10.71 -10.83 -1.74
C LYS A 197 12.06 -10.92 -2.47
N ARG A 198 12.18 -10.28 -3.64
CA ARG A 198 13.39 -10.31 -4.45
C ARG A 198 14.62 -9.83 -3.69
N HIS A 199 14.46 -8.75 -2.93
CA HIS A 199 15.56 -8.11 -2.19
C HIS A 199 15.62 -8.50 -0.71
N GLN A 200 14.77 -9.44 -0.26
CA GLN A 200 14.69 -9.91 1.14
C GLN A 200 14.64 -8.76 2.16
N VAL A 201 13.85 -7.73 1.84
CA VAL A 201 13.81 -6.48 2.61
C VAL A 201 13.18 -6.70 3.98
N ASP A 202 13.79 -6.11 5.00
CA ASP A 202 13.20 -6.10 6.35
C ASP A 202 11.90 -5.27 6.35
N PRO A 203 10.81 -5.77 6.96
CA PRO A 203 9.50 -5.11 6.94
C PRO A 203 9.50 -3.67 7.45
N VAL A 204 10.22 -3.39 8.53
CA VAL A 204 10.30 -2.04 9.10
C VAL A 204 11.05 -1.11 8.16
N ARG A 205 12.19 -1.56 7.64
CA ARG A 205 12.98 -0.78 6.67
C ARG A 205 12.21 -0.49 5.39
N ALA A 206 11.45 -1.46 4.89
CA ALA A 206 10.59 -1.28 3.72
C ALA A 206 9.53 -0.20 3.96
N THR A 207 8.83 -0.27 5.09
CA THR A 207 7.75 0.70 5.42
C THR A 207 8.32 2.11 5.63
N ILE A 208 9.49 2.24 6.28
CA ILE A 208 10.18 3.52 6.41
C ILE A 208 10.55 4.09 5.04
N ALA A 209 11.22 3.30 4.19
CA ALA A 209 11.66 3.74 2.87
C ALA A 209 10.46 4.17 1.99
N THR A 210 9.38 3.39 2.01
CA THR A 210 8.13 3.70 1.30
C THR A 210 7.57 5.05 1.74
N THR A 211 7.51 5.30 3.05
CA THR A 211 6.99 6.55 3.61
C THR A 211 7.87 7.75 3.29
N VAL A 212 9.20 7.60 3.39
CA VAL A 212 10.14 8.67 3.06
C VAL A 212 9.98 9.11 1.60
N VAL A 213 9.95 8.17 0.66
CA VAL A 213 9.78 8.48 -0.77
C VAL A 213 8.41 9.09 -1.04
N ALA A 214 7.35 8.53 -0.43
CA ALA A 214 6.01 9.08 -0.60
C ALA A 214 5.94 10.54 -0.12
N LEU A 215 6.53 10.88 1.04
CA LEU A 215 6.57 12.25 1.53
C LEU A 215 7.37 13.18 0.62
N VAL A 216 8.57 12.74 0.20
CA VAL A 216 9.44 13.55 -0.67
C VAL A 216 8.78 13.86 -2.02
N ILE A 217 7.91 12.96 -2.51
CA ILE A 217 7.22 13.15 -3.78
C ILE A 217 5.85 13.83 -3.58
N LEU A 218 5.00 13.30 -2.68
CA LEU A 218 3.61 13.76 -2.57
C LEU A 218 3.48 15.13 -1.96
N VAL A 219 4.33 15.51 -0.99
CA VAL A 219 4.23 16.83 -0.37
C VAL A 219 4.48 17.95 -1.39
N PRO A 220 5.61 17.99 -2.13
CA PRO A 220 5.83 19.03 -3.12
C PRO A 220 4.90 18.89 -4.34
N ALA A 221 4.57 17.66 -4.76
CA ALA A 221 3.66 17.46 -5.88
C ALA A 221 2.25 17.95 -5.59
N HIS A 222 1.72 17.67 -4.39
CA HIS A 222 0.40 18.17 -3.96
C HIS A 222 0.39 19.69 -3.87
N ALA A 223 1.41 20.30 -3.22
CA ALA A 223 1.50 21.74 -3.10
C ALA A 223 1.59 22.44 -4.47
N LEU A 224 2.41 21.90 -5.37
CA LEU A 224 2.57 22.42 -6.72
C LEU A 224 1.28 22.28 -7.56
N ALA A 225 0.67 21.09 -7.54
CA ALA A 225 -0.54 20.81 -8.30
C ALA A 225 -1.72 21.68 -7.82
N TRP A 226 -1.82 21.91 -6.50
CA TRP A 226 -2.81 22.80 -5.93
C TRP A 226 -2.53 24.28 -6.30
N ALA A 227 -1.29 24.74 -6.20
CA ALA A 227 -0.91 26.10 -6.58
C ALA A 227 -1.14 26.39 -8.06
N LEU A 228 -0.97 25.40 -8.94
CA LEU A 228 -1.24 25.49 -10.37
C LEU A 228 -2.72 25.29 -10.76
N GLY A 229 -3.59 24.98 -9.79
CA GLY A 229 -5.00 24.73 -10.04
C GLY A 229 -5.31 23.40 -10.75
N TRP A 230 -4.34 22.47 -10.79
CA TRP A 230 -4.54 21.14 -11.42
C TRP A 230 -5.37 20.20 -10.55
N ILE A 231 -5.34 20.42 -9.24
CA ILE A 231 -6.17 19.70 -8.26
C ILE A 231 -6.91 20.70 -7.37
N THR A 232 -8.06 20.27 -6.87
CA THR A 232 -8.74 20.94 -5.76
C THR A 232 -8.28 20.30 -4.46
N SER A 233 -7.95 21.12 -3.45
CA SER A 233 -7.65 20.67 -2.10
C SER A 233 -8.68 21.25 -1.14
N ALA A 234 -9.23 20.42 -0.30
CA ALA A 234 -10.18 20.82 0.72
C ALA A 234 -9.55 20.88 2.13
N LEU A 235 -8.22 20.78 2.24
CA LEU A 235 -7.51 20.89 3.51
C LEU A 235 -7.85 22.17 4.30
N PRO A 236 -7.96 23.37 3.66
CA PRO A 236 -8.33 24.57 4.39
C PRO A 236 -9.75 24.59 4.95
N GLN A 237 -10.66 23.78 4.38
CA GLN A 237 -12.07 23.69 4.78
C GLN A 237 -12.34 22.52 5.72
N ALA A 238 -11.46 21.52 5.75
CA ALA A 238 -11.61 20.33 6.58
C ALA A 238 -11.38 20.64 8.07
N SER A 239 -12.13 19.99 8.94
CA SER A 239 -11.95 20.11 10.38
C SER A 239 -10.65 19.44 10.84
N TRP A 240 -10.04 19.94 11.90
CA TRP A 240 -8.85 19.35 12.53
C TRP A 240 -9.12 17.90 13.00
N SER A 241 -10.35 17.60 13.42
CA SER A 241 -10.74 16.25 13.81
C SER A 241 -10.76 15.29 12.63
N GLU A 242 -11.26 15.72 11.46
CA GLU A 242 -11.25 14.91 10.23
C GLU A 242 -9.82 14.66 9.75
N MET A 243 -9.01 15.72 9.66
CA MET A 243 -7.61 15.60 9.27
C MET A 243 -6.81 14.71 10.24
N GLY A 244 -7.00 14.91 11.55
CA GLY A 244 -6.34 14.12 12.59
C GLY A 244 -6.75 12.65 12.55
N PHE A 245 -8.03 12.35 12.36
CA PHE A 245 -8.53 10.98 12.21
C PHE A 245 -7.92 10.31 10.97
N GLN A 246 -7.92 10.98 9.81
CA GLN A 246 -7.36 10.42 8.59
C GLN A 246 -5.84 10.24 8.70
N ALA A 247 -5.10 11.21 9.25
CA ALA A 247 -3.66 11.07 9.46
C ALA A 247 -3.35 9.90 10.41
N PHE A 248 -4.11 9.74 11.49
CA PHE A 248 -3.94 8.64 12.44
C PHE A 248 -4.30 7.28 11.82
N PHE A 249 -5.51 7.16 11.27
CA PHE A 249 -5.97 5.87 10.75
C PHE A 249 -5.21 5.47 9.49
N GLN A 250 -5.15 6.34 8.50
CA GLN A 250 -4.47 6.06 7.24
C GLN A 250 -2.95 5.97 7.42
N GLY A 251 -2.36 6.83 8.27
CA GLY A 251 -0.93 6.85 8.52
C GLY A 251 -0.49 5.80 9.54
N ALA A 252 -0.82 5.98 10.81
CA ALA A 252 -0.29 5.12 11.87
C ALA A 252 -0.85 3.68 11.80
N ILE A 253 -2.15 3.50 11.53
CA ILE A 253 -2.73 2.16 11.50
C ILE A 253 -2.51 1.52 10.13
N SER A 254 -2.93 2.17 9.05
CA SER A 254 -2.92 1.55 7.72
C SER A 254 -1.54 1.48 7.07
N VAL A 255 -0.65 2.49 7.26
CA VAL A 255 0.72 2.40 6.74
C VAL A 255 1.66 1.70 7.71
N VAL A 256 1.74 2.16 8.98
CA VAL A 256 2.76 1.62 9.89
C VAL A 256 2.41 0.21 10.32
N VAL A 257 1.24 0.01 10.95
CA VAL A 257 0.87 -1.30 11.50
C VAL A 257 0.66 -2.33 10.38
N SER A 258 -0.22 -2.03 9.40
CA SER A 258 -0.50 -3.03 8.36
C SER A 258 0.63 -3.17 7.34
N GLY A 259 1.35 -2.10 7.03
CA GLY A 259 2.50 -2.16 6.12
C GLY A 259 3.62 -3.07 6.65
N ILE A 260 3.94 -2.99 7.94
CA ILE A 260 4.89 -3.88 8.60
C ILE A 260 4.34 -5.30 8.64
N SER A 261 3.05 -5.48 9.03
CA SER A 261 2.42 -6.80 9.11
C SER A 261 2.34 -7.48 7.74
N PHE A 262 1.91 -6.77 6.70
CA PHE A 262 1.88 -7.29 5.34
C PHE A 262 3.27 -7.67 4.82
N SER A 263 4.27 -6.81 5.02
CA SER A 263 5.65 -7.10 4.63
C SER A 263 6.21 -8.32 5.37
N GLN A 264 5.79 -8.54 6.62
CA GLN A 264 6.12 -9.73 7.38
C GLN A 264 5.47 -11.00 6.79
N MET A 265 4.21 -10.90 6.33
CA MET A 265 3.55 -12.00 5.60
C MET A 265 4.28 -12.32 4.30
N VAL A 266 4.65 -11.30 3.50
CA VAL A 266 5.41 -11.49 2.26
C VAL A 266 6.73 -12.21 2.51
N ARG A 267 7.41 -11.85 3.59
CA ARG A 267 8.66 -12.51 4.01
C ARG A 267 8.45 -13.98 4.38
N HIS A 268 7.33 -14.31 5.04
CA HIS A 268 7.01 -15.67 5.50
C HIS A 268 6.42 -16.57 4.41
N TYR A 269 5.41 -16.05 3.68
CA TYR A 269 4.59 -16.84 2.76
C TYR A 269 4.92 -16.59 1.29
N GLY A 270 5.68 -15.51 1.00
CA GLY A 270 5.89 -14.99 -0.35
C GLY A 270 4.71 -14.16 -0.86
N PRO A 271 4.92 -13.34 -1.93
CA PRO A 271 3.93 -12.37 -2.36
C PRO A 271 2.61 -12.99 -2.81
N VAL A 272 2.67 -14.11 -3.55
CA VAL A 272 1.47 -14.74 -4.11
C VAL A 272 0.59 -15.39 -3.04
N ARG A 273 1.19 -16.12 -2.08
CA ARG A 273 0.39 -16.71 -0.98
C ARG A 273 -0.17 -15.61 -0.07
N THR A 274 0.60 -14.56 0.17
CA THR A 274 0.14 -13.41 0.95
C THR A 274 -1.07 -12.78 0.31
N SER A 275 -1.06 -12.54 -1.01
CA SER A 275 -2.20 -11.96 -1.73
C SER A 275 -3.45 -12.85 -1.78
N MET A 276 -3.30 -14.15 -1.59
CA MET A 276 -4.43 -15.10 -1.48
C MET A 276 -5.06 -15.11 -0.06
N ILE A 277 -4.33 -14.65 0.94
CA ILE A 277 -4.78 -14.60 2.34
C ILE A 277 -5.50 -13.27 2.62
N THR A 278 -5.07 -12.19 1.99
CA THR A 278 -5.62 -10.83 2.17
C THR A 278 -6.78 -10.52 1.25
#